data_b222aad0cff264d0622b700fa29dc101
#
_entry.id   b222aad0cff264d0622b700fa29dc101
#
_cell.length_a   1.000
_cell.length_b   1.000
_cell.length_c   1.000
_cell.angle_alpha   90.00
_cell.angle_beta   90.00
_cell.angle_gamma   90.00
#
_symmetry.space_group_name_H-M   'P 1'
#
loop_
_entity.id
_entity.type
_entity.pdbx_description
1 polymer ?
#
loop_
_entity_poly.entity_id
_entity_poly.type
_entity_poly.pdbx_seq_one_letter_code
_entity_poly.pdbx_strand_id
1 'polypeptide(L)'
;MKSFFLSLFLIFSFFAKGKNLYIKTYGNENNKPIIFIHGGPSGNATLFEGTTAQKLADQGFYVIAYDRRGEGRSADPNAKFTYEEAFQDLNSIYSKYHLKKAVILGHSFGGLVATLYTHKYPKNVSGLVLAGALFSQQETYDHILNTLKKKYSNDSEQLKKISIVENLNKNSAAYRKGCYDLAGENGFFKMPNPTAESKKLYSDYEAGEFYKTNIRNKNAPLLFYQNEKQNNIDTRAILKKIKSAGVPIYEIYGKDDGIFSSAQINSLKAITGENHFAFLDNCSHYLFVDQQTAFLSKLKNWLK
;
A
#
# COMPACT_ATOMS: atom_id res chain seq x y z
N MET A 1 -26.70 -57.00 -32.61
CA MET A 1 -25.81 -55.85 -32.87
C MET A 1 -26.26 -54.70 -31.97
N LYS A 2 -25.51 -54.41 -30.93
CA LYS A 2 -25.79 -53.29 -30.00
C LYS A 2 -24.79 -52.19 -30.32
N SER A 3 -25.28 -51.08 -30.88
CA SER A 3 -24.46 -49.90 -31.18
C SER A 3 -24.22 -49.11 -29.89
N PHE A 4 -22.96 -48.95 -29.50
CA PHE A 4 -22.51 -48.07 -28.42
C PHE A 4 -22.28 -46.68 -28.99
N PHE A 5 -23.11 -45.71 -28.62
CA PHE A 5 -22.85 -44.30 -28.89
C PHE A 5 -21.91 -43.75 -27.84
N LEU A 6 -20.69 -43.42 -28.22
CA LEU A 6 -19.71 -42.77 -27.37
C LEU A 6 -19.90 -41.24 -27.50
N SER A 7 -20.56 -40.62 -26.51
CA SER A 7 -20.71 -39.17 -26.44
C SER A 7 -19.42 -38.55 -25.95
N LEU A 8 -18.71 -37.90 -26.86
CA LEU A 8 -17.50 -37.13 -26.56
C LEU A 8 -17.90 -35.76 -25.95
N PHE A 9 -17.82 -35.63 -24.62
CA PHE A 9 -18.01 -34.34 -23.95
C PHE A 9 -16.75 -33.49 -24.17
N LEU A 10 -16.81 -32.54 -25.10
CA LEU A 10 -15.80 -31.45 -25.25
C LEU A 10 -16.01 -30.46 -24.11
N ILE A 11 -15.14 -30.53 -23.09
CA ILE A 11 -15.04 -29.51 -22.04
C ILE A 11 -14.36 -28.31 -22.66
N PHE A 12 -15.13 -27.33 -23.12
CA PHE A 12 -14.62 -26.00 -23.43
C PHE A 12 -14.25 -25.30 -22.12
N SER A 13 -12.98 -25.35 -21.75
CA SER A 13 -12.44 -24.46 -20.73
C SER A 13 -12.44 -23.05 -21.26
N PHE A 14 -13.47 -22.27 -20.93
CA PHE A 14 -13.43 -20.82 -21.09
C PHE A 14 -12.37 -20.26 -20.16
N PHE A 15 -11.14 -20.14 -20.64
CA PHE A 15 -10.16 -19.24 -20.06
C PHE A 15 -10.68 -17.81 -20.28
N ALA A 16 -11.40 -17.28 -19.31
CA ALA A 16 -11.64 -15.85 -19.23
C ALA A 16 -10.27 -15.19 -19.25
N LYS A 17 -9.90 -14.52 -20.35
CA LYS A 17 -8.71 -13.66 -20.43
C LYS A 17 -8.92 -12.52 -19.42
N GLY A 18 -8.48 -12.74 -18.18
CA GLY A 18 -8.33 -11.65 -17.23
C GLY A 18 -7.46 -10.60 -17.88
N LYS A 19 -7.88 -9.32 -17.89
CA LYS A 19 -7.04 -8.24 -18.38
C LYS A 19 -5.72 -8.29 -17.59
N ASN A 20 -4.60 -8.22 -18.32
CA ASN A 20 -3.27 -8.32 -17.72
C ASN A 20 -3.07 -7.17 -16.73
N LEU A 21 -2.52 -7.51 -15.56
CA LEU A 21 -2.03 -6.50 -14.62
C LEU A 21 -0.98 -5.61 -15.30
N TYR A 22 -1.05 -4.33 -15.08
CA TYR A 22 0.07 -3.44 -15.38
C TYR A 22 1.19 -3.76 -14.38
N ILE A 23 2.33 -4.18 -14.92
CA ILE A 23 3.54 -4.48 -14.14
C ILE A 23 4.72 -3.89 -14.90
N LYS A 24 5.59 -3.18 -14.18
CA LYS A 24 6.85 -2.67 -14.70
C LYS A 24 7.99 -3.06 -13.77
N THR A 25 9.12 -3.43 -14.37
CA THR A 25 10.30 -3.87 -13.63
C THR A 25 11.48 -2.93 -13.87
N TYR A 26 12.36 -2.84 -12.88
CA TYR A 26 13.55 -2.00 -12.88
C TYR A 26 14.73 -2.78 -12.32
N GLY A 27 15.90 -2.59 -12.93
CA GLY A 27 17.14 -3.27 -12.54
C GLY A 27 17.31 -4.66 -13.14
N ASN A 28 18.33 -5.36 -12.66
CA ASN A 28 18.68 -6.70 -13.15
C ASN A 28 17.85 -7.76 -12.41
N GLU A 29 17.24 -8.68 -13.15
CA GLU A 29 16.41 -9.78 -12.61
C GLU A 29 17.17 -10.75 -11.68
N ASN A 30 18.50 -10.81 -11.78
CA ASN A 30 19.34 -11.60 -10.88
C ASN A 30 19.56 -10.94 -9.50
N ASN A 31 19.18 -9.68 -9.34
CA ASN A 31 19.28 -8.98 -8.07
C ASN A 31 18.14 -9.40 -7.13
N LYS A 32 18.28 -9.05 -5.82
CA LYS A 32 17.26 -9.30 -4.81
C LYS A 32 15.93 -8.62 -5.19
N PRO A 33 14.83 -9.39 -5.38
CA PRO A 33 13.57 -8.83 -5.82
C PRO A 33 12.83 -8.10 -4.70
N ILE A 34 12.27 -6.94 -5.05
CA ILE A 34 11.37 -6.14 -4.22
C ILE A 34 10.07 -5.93 -4.99
N ILE A 35 8.93 -6.34 -4.44
CA ILE A 35 7.61 -6.06 -5.00
C ILE A 35 7.02 -4.89 -4.23
N PHE A 36 6.73 -3.78 -4.93
CA PHE A 36 6.10 -2.60 -4.35
C PHE A 36 4.59 -2.67 -4.48
N ILE A 37 3.88 -2.50 -3.36
CA ILE A 37 2.40 -2.45 -3.27
C ILE A 37 1.98 -1.04 -2.89
N HIS A 38 1.31 -0.36 -3.81
CA HIS A 38 0.88 1.03 -3.65
C HIS A 38 -0.25 1.22 -2.63
N GLY A 39 -0.43 2.45 -2.16
CA GLY A 39 -1.54 2.88 -1.30
C GLY A 39 -2.91 2.78 -1.99
N GLY A 40 -4.00 3.07 -1.27
CA GLY A 40 -5.36 3.03 -1.82
C GLY A 40 -6.42 2.64 -0.79
N PRO A 41 -7.47 1.88 -1.16
CA PRO A 41 -7.93 1.60 -2.53
C PRO A 41 -8.10 2.87 -3.37
N SER A 42 -8.05 2.76 -4.70
CA SER A 42 -8.05 3.87 -5.68
C SER A 42 -6.66 4.43 -6.01
N GLY A 43 -5.58 3.79 -5.55
CA GLY A 43 -4.21 4.21 -5.85
C GLY A 43 -3.64 3.63 -7.15
N ASN A 44 -2.34 3.85 -7.33
CA ASN A 44 -1.50 3.23 -8.36
C ASN A 44 -0.02 3.42 -7.98
N ALA A 45 0.89 2.82 -8.75
CA ALA A 45 2.31 2.88 -8.50
C ALA A 45 3.03 4.06 -9.17
N THR A 46 2.35 4.91 -9.92
CA THR A 46 2.99 5.91 -10.82
C THR A 46 3.93 6.87 -10.11
N LEU A 47 3.58 7.34 -8.90
CA LEU A 47 4.46 8.24 -8.15
C LEU A 47 5.75 7.53 -7.73
N PHE A 48 5.66 6.30 -7.24
CA PHE A 48 6.84 5.52 -6.88
C PHE A 48 7.69 5.20 -8.11
N GLU A 49 7.07 4.84 -9.22
CA GLU A 49 7.77 4.56 -10.49
C GLU A 49 8.46 5.81 -11.04
N GLY A 50 7.77 6.93 -11.08
CA GLY A 50 8.30 8.18 -11.64
C GLY A 50 9.37 8.86 -10.79
N THR A 51 9.51 8.47 -9.51
CA THR A 51 10.47 9.11 -8.61
C THR A 51 11.54 8.17 -8.08
N THR A 52 11.20 6.95 -7.69
CA THR A 52 12.02 6.13 -6.78
C THR A 52 12.39 4.76 -7.31
N ALA A 53 11.55 4.12 -8.13
CA ALA A 53 11.75 2.73 -8.54
C ALA A 53 13.11 2.50 -9.21
N GLN A 54 13.51 3.35 -10.17
CA GLN A 54 14.81 3.23 -10.84
C GLN A 54 15.96 3.46 -9.86
N LYS A 55 15.89 4.47 -9.00
CA LYS A 55 16.94 4.75 -8.01
C LYS A 55 17.13 3.62 -7.00
N LEU A 56 16.04 2.92 -6.63
CA LEU A 56 16.13 1.73 -5.80
C LEU A 56 16.79 0.57 -6.57
N ALA A 57 16.47 0.41 -7.84
CA ALA A 57 17.12 -0.57 -8.71
C ALA A 57 18.61 -0.31 -8.90
N ASP A 58 19.02 0.96 -9.04
CA ASP A 58 20.43 1.37 -9.16
C ASP A 58 21.24 1.04 -7.89
N GLN A 59 20.56 0.80 -6.76
CA GLN A 59 21.19 0.30 -5.53
C GLN A 59 21.40 -1.22 -5.51
N GLY A 60 21.11 -1.92 -6.59
CA GLY A 60 21.34 -3.36 -6.75
C GLY A 60 20.14 -4.21 -6.35
N PHE A 61 18.93 -3.70 -6.54
CA PHE A 61 17.68 -4.47 -6.38
C PHE A 61 17.00 -4.71 -7.73
N TYR A 62 16.17 -5.75 -7.79
CA TYR A 62 15.21 -5.96 -8.86
C TYR A 62 13.84 -5.49 -8.39
N VAL A 63 13.39 -4.34 -8.85
CA VAL A 63 12.16 -3.71 -8.37
C VAL A 63 11.01 -4.02 -9.31
N ILE A 64 9.92 -4.52 -8.76
CA ILE A 64 8.68 -4.85 -9.47
C ILE A 64 7.58 -3.95 -8.92
N ALA A 65 7.12 -2.99 -9.72
CA ALA A 65 6.00 -2.13 -9.42
C ALA A 65 4.79 -2.56 -10.25
N TYR A 66 3.61 -2.58 -9.66
CA TYR A 66 2.37 -2.93 -10.35
C TYR A 66 1.20 -2.12 -9.80
N ASP A 67 0.17 -1.99 -10.62
CA ASP A 67 -1.12 -1.47 -10.15
C ASP A 67 -2.02 -2.66 -9.79
N ARG A 68 -2.65 -2.64 -8.60
CA ARG A 68 -3.59 -3.69 -8.21
C ARG A 68 -4.76 -3.77 -9.17
N ARG A 69 -5.34 -4.96 -9.32
CA ARG A 69 -6.48 -5.22 -10.20
C ARG A 69 -7.64 -4.24 -9.93
N GLY A 70 -8.22 -3.69 -10.99
CA GLY A 70 -9.28 -2.70 -10.92
C GLY A 70 -8.80 -1.28 -10.58
N GLU A 71 -7.50 -1.08 -10.31
CA GLU A 71 -6.93 0.21 -9.94
C GLU A 71 -5.88 0.65 -10.97
N GLY A 72 -5.67 1.97 -11.08
CA GLY A 72 -4.67 2.53 -11.97
C GLY A 72 -4.78 2.05 -13.42
N ARG A 73 -3.65 1.57 -13.95
CA ARG A 73 -3.50 1.03 -15.31
C ARG A 73 -3.94 -0.44 -15.44
N SER A 74 -4.29 -1.08 -14.31
CA SER A 74 -4.82 -2.45 -14.24
C SER A 74 -6.34 -2.48 -14.26
N ALA A 75 -6.99 -1.64 -15.09
CA ALA A 75 -8.44 -1.58 -15.18
C ALA A 75 -9.04 -2.94 -15.53
N ASP A 76 -9.92 -3.44 -14.68
CA ASP A 76 -10.65 -4.69 -14.87
C ASP A 76 -12.09 -4.53 -14.35
N PRO A 77 -13.11 -4.60 -15.21
CA PRO A 77 -14.51 -4.48 -14.79
C PRO A 77 -14.97 -5.63 -13.90
N ASN A 78 -14.25 -6.75 -13.88
CA ASN A 78 -14.55 -7.92 -13.07
C ASN A 78 -13.73 -7.98 -11.77
N ALA A 79 -12.98 -6.92 -11.45
CA ALA A 79 -12.20 -6.85 -10.23
C ALA A 79 -13.10 -6.99 -8.99
N LYS A 80 -12.68 -7.83 -8.06
CA LYS A 80 -13.43 -8.13 -6.83
C LYS A 80 -13.09 -7.19 -5.69
N PHE A 81 -11.95 -6.50 -5.76
CA PHE A 81 -11.48 -5.59 -4.72
C PHE A 81 -11.42 -6.24 -3.33
N THR A 82 -10.84 -7.42 -3.24
CA THR A 82 -10.64 -8.15 -1.97
C THR A 82 -9.16 -8.40 -1.71
N TYR A 83 -8.79 -8.69 -0.47
CA TYR A 83 -7.43 -9.12 -0.16
C TYR A 83 -7.05 -10.41 -0.88
N GLU A 84 -7.99 -11.35 -0.98
CA GLU A 84 -7.73 -12.63 -1.68
C GLU A 84 -7.39 -12.42 -3.16
N GLU A 85 -8.08 -11.50 -3.85
CA GLU A 85 -7.74 -11.14 -5.23
C GLU A 85 -6.35 -10.50 -5.31
N ALA A 86 -6.02 -9.60 -4.38
CA ALA A 86 -4.68 -9.01 -4.32
C ALA A 86 -3.59 -10.07 -4.07
N PHE A 87 -3.88 -11.13 -3.31
CA PHE A 87 -2.95 -12.25 -3.12
C PHE A 87 -2.78 -13.09 -4.38
N GLN A 88 -3.85 -13.31 -5.13
CA GLN A 88 -3.78 -14.00 -6.43
C GLN A 88 -2.94 -13.19 -7.43
N ASP A 89 -3.05 -11.87 -7.43
CA ASP A 89 -2.25 -10.98 -8.25
C ASP A 89 -0.76 -11.07 -7.87
N LEU A 90 -0.43 -11.05 -6.58
CA LEU A 90 0.94 -11.25 -6.10
C LEU A 90 1.48 -12.63 -6.52
N ASN A 91 0.71 -13.70 -6.32
CA ASN A 91 1.12 -15.04 -6.74
C ASN A 91 1.36 -15.13 -8.26
N SER A 92 0.57 -14.40 -9.07
CA SER A 92 0.78 -14.32 -10.51
C SER A 92 2.10 -13.60 -10.87
N ILE A 93 2.47 -12.56 -10.10
CA ILE A 93 3.77 -11.87 -10.23
C ILE A 93 4.91 -12.83 -9.89
N TYR A 94 4.83 -13.57 -8.79
CA TYR A 94 5.84 -14.58 -8.44
C TYR A 94 6.00 -15.61 -9.55
N SER A 95 4.91 -16.13 -10.12
CA SER A 95 4.95 -17.08 -11.22
C SER A 95 5.55 -16.47 -12.48
N LYS A 96 5.10 -15.28 -12.88
CA LYS A 96 5.53 -14.59 -14.11
C LYS A 96 7.03 -14.31 -14.13
N TYR A 97 7.59 -13.93 -12.99
CA TYR A 97 9.01 -13.57 -12.86
C TYR A 97 9.86 -14.67 -12.21
N HIS A 98 9.32 -15.88 -12.07
CA HIS A 98 10.00 -17.05 -11.51
C HIS A 98 10.64 -16.80 -10.14
N LEU A 99 9.97 -15.99 -9.29
CA LEU A 99 10.49 -15.60 -7.99
C LEU A 99 10.31 -16.74 -6.98
N LYS A 100 11.38 -17.12 -6.30
CA LYS A 100 11.32 -18.05 -5.16
C LYS A 100 10.90 -17.31 -3.89
N LYS A 101 11.50 -16.13 -3.67
CA LYS A 101 11.19 -15.22 -2.56
C LYS A 101 11.38 -13.78 -3.02
N ALA A 102 10.63 -12.85 -2.45
CA ALA A 102 10.82 -11.41 -2.65
C ALA A 102 10.67 -10.65 -1.32
N VAL A 103 11.25 -9.47 -1.24
CA VAL A 103 10.86 -8.46 -0.26
C VAL A 103 9.54 -7.87 -0.71
N ILE A 104 8.58 -7.73 0.21
CA ILE A 104 7.32 -7.03 -0.05
C ILE A 104 7.39 -5.66 0.61
N LEU A 105 7.32 -4.63 -0.20
CA LEU A 105 7.31 -3.23 0.24
C LEU A 105 5.89 -2.67 0.08
N GLY A 106 5.19 -2.48 1.20
CA GLY A 106 3.82 -1.95 1.23
C GLY A 106 3.76 -0.50 1.69
N HIS A 107 3.14 0.36 0.88
CA HIS A 107 2.89 1.76 1.23
C HIS A 107 1.42 1.97 1.59
N SER A 108 1.14 2.69 2.69
CA SER A 108 -0.21 3.07 3.10
C SER A 108 -1.14 1.83 3.18
N PHE A 109 -2.28 1.82 2.48
CA PHE A 109 -3.16 0.65 2.37
C PHE A 109 -2.45 -0.60 1.82
N GLY A 110 -1.45 -0.43 0.95
CA GLY A 110 -0.60 -1.52 0.48
C GLY A 110 0.13 -2.25 1.60
N GLY A 111 0.34 -1.59 2.75
CA GLY A 111 0.88 -2.22 3.96
C GLY A 111 -0.03 -3.28 4.56
N LEU A 112 -1.36 -3.08 4.53
CA LEU A 112 -2.33 -4.11 4.96
C LEU A 112 -2.26 -5.33 4.03
N VAL A 113 -2.27 -5.09 2.70
CA VAL A 113 -2.13 -6.17 1.70
C VAL A 113 -0.82 -6.94 1.92
N ALA A 114 0.30 -6.22 2.09
CA ALA A 114 1.63 -6.78 2.32
C ALA A 114 1.68 -7.64 3.59
N THR A 115 1.12 -7.13 4.69
CA THR A 115 1.07 -7.82 5.98
C THR A 115 0.24 -9.10 5.90
N LEU A 116 -0.97 -9.02 5.36
CA LEU A 116 -1.87 -10.17 5.24
C LEU A 116 -1.32 -11.23 4.28
N TYR A 117 -0.74 -10.81 3.14
CA TYR A 117 -0.07 -11.71 2.22
C TYR A 117 1.11 -12.43 2.88
N THR A 118 1.98 -11.68 3.57
CA THR A 118 3.14 -12.25 4.27
C THR A 118 2.73 -13.26 5.33
N HIS A 119 1.65 -12.99 6.06
CA HIS A 119 1.10 -13.93 7.04
C HIS A 119 0.60 -15.24 6.39
N LYS A 120 -0.08 -15.12 5.25
CA LYS A 120 -0.63 -16.28 4.52
C LYS A 120 0.46 -17.09 3.81
N TYR A 121 1.49 -16.41 3.28
CA TYR A 121 2.56 -17.01 2.47
C TYR A 121 3.97 -16.66 2.97
N PRO A 122 4.31 -16.95 4.25
CA PRO A 122 5.59 -16.50 4.82
C PRO A 122 6.82 -17.10 4.11
N LYS A 123 6.67 -18.27 3.48
CA LYS A 123 7.76 -18.93 2.73
C LYS A 123 8.14 -18.18 1.45
N ASN A 124 7.25 -17.35 0.90
CA ASN A 124 7.48 -16.57 -0.31
C ASN A 124 8.15 -15.22 -0.01
N VAL A 125 8.17 -14.79 1.26
CA VAL A 125 8.62 -13.44 1.63
C VAL A 125 9.99 -13.52 2.30
N SER A 126 10.97 -12.79 1.77
CA SER A 126 12.32 -12.66 2.34
C SER A 126 12.44 -11.49 3.31
N GLY A 127 11.46 -10.58 3.32
CA GLY A 127 11.35 -9.44 4.23
C GLY A 127 10.08 -8.65 3.95
N LEU A 128 9.46 -8.13 5.00
CA LEU A 128 8.30 -7.23 4.92
C LEU A 128 8.75 -5.82 5.26
N VAL A 129 8.55 -4.88 4.36
CA VAL A 129 8.82 -3.46 4.59
C VAL A 129 7.50 -2.68 4.61
N LEU A 130 7.24 -1.97 5.69
CA LEU A 130 6.06 -1.13 5.92
C LEU A 130 6.48 0.34 5.84
N ALA A 131 6.10 1.02 4.76
CA ALA A 131 6.47 2.41 4.48
C ALA A 131 5.23 3.31 4.61
N GLY A 132 5.12 4.12 5.67
CA GLY A 132 3.91 4.90 5.96
C GLY A 132 2.64 4.04 5.91
N ALA A 133 2.77 2.78 6.32
CA ALA A 133 1.78 1.74 6.09
C ALA A 133 0.65 1.77 7.11
N LEU A 134 -0.58 1.54 6.66
CA LEU A 134 -1.69 1.29 7.58
C LEU A 134 -1.51 -0.06 8.27
N PHE A 135 -1.80 -0.11 9.56
CA PHE A 135 -1.75 -1.33 10.38
C PHE A 135 -2.88 -1.42 11.41
N SER A 136 -3.40 -0.28 11.90
CA SER A 136 -4.59 -0.17 12.75
C SER A 136 -5.48 0.94 12.19
N GLN A 137 -6.48 0.54 11.41
CA GLN A 137 -7.30 1.50 10.66
C GLN A 137 -8.14 2.37 11.58
N GLN A 138 -8.81 1.78 12.59
CA GLN A 138 -9.67 2.54 13.48
C GLN A 138 -8.88 3.57 14.31
N GLU A 139 -7.71 3.20 14.83
CA GLU A 139 -6.87 4.16 15.55
C GLU A 139 -6.41 5.31 14.66
N THR A 140 -6.13 5.04 13.38
CA THR A 140 -5.80 6.08 12.39
C THR A 140 -6.97 7.03 12.18
N TYR A 141 -8.20 6.53 12.03
CA TYR A 141 -9.39 7.36 11.89
C TYR A 141 -9.67 8.18 13.15
N ASP A 142 -9.60 7.55 14.32
CA ASP A 142 -9.80 8.22 15.60
C ASP A 142 -8.73 9.32 15.82
N HIS A 143 -7.47 9.07 15.44
CA HIS A 143 -6.41 10.05 15.51
C HIS A 143 -6.70 11.27 14.62
N ILE A 144 -7.09 11.05 13.36
CA ILE A 144 -7.45 12.13 12.43
C ILE A 144 -8.57 12.99 13.02
N LEU A 145 -9.69 12.37 13.40
CA LEU A 145 -10.86 13.11 13.93
C LEU A 145 -10.53 13.85 15.23
N ASN A 146 -9.83 13.22 16.16
CA ASN A 146 -9.46 13.83 17.43
C ASN A 146 -8.45 14.98 17.25
N THR A 147 -7.50 14.87 16.34
CA THR A 147 -6.57 15.94 16.03
C THR A 147 -7.28 17.14 15.43
N LEU A 148 -8.23 16.90 14.53
CA LEU A 148 -9.02 17.97 13.93
C LEU A 148 -10.00 18.63 14.92
N LYS A 149 -10.64 17.86 15.81
CA LYS A 149 -11.46 18.42 16.89
C LYS A 149 -10.65 19.35 17.80
N LYS A 150 -9.42 18.99 18.14
CA LYS A 150 -8.52 19.85 18.92
C LYS A 150 -8.14 21.11 18.13
N LYS A 151 -7.76 20.95 16.86
CA LYS A 151 -7.37 22.08 15.98
C LYS A 151 -8.50 23.10 15.83
N TYR A 152 -9.73 22.64 15.70
CA TYR A 152 -10.91 23.46 15.44
C TYR A 152 -11.83 23.62 16.66
N SER A 153 -11.28 23.55 17.90
CA SER A 153 -12.06 23.59 19.13
C SER A 153 -12.99 24.83 19.28
N ASN A 154 -12.64 25.93 18.60
CA ASN A 154 -13.41 27.17 18.60
C ASN A 154 -14.12 27.47 17.27
N ASP A 155 -14.16 26.50 16.35
CA ASP A 155 -14.81 26.64 15.04
C ASP A 155 -16.00 25.68 14.94
N SER A 156 -17.19 26.19 15.19
CA SER A 156 -18.41 25.39 15.21
C SER A 156 -18.77 24.76 13.84
N GLU A 157 -18.41 25.43 12.74
CA GLU A 157 -18.66 24.90 11.39
C GLU A 157 -17.78 23.68 11.10
N GLN A 158 -16.47 23.78 11.39
CA GLN A 158 -15.56 22.65 11.22
C GLN A 158 -15.89 21.50 12.18
N LEU A 159 -16.23 21.79 13.43
CA LEU A 159 -16.69 20.76 14.38
C LEU A 159 -17.93 20.03 13.88
N LYS A 160 -18.88 20.73 13.25
CA LYS A 160 -20.05 20.10 12.64
C LYS A 160 -19.67 19.15 11.49
N LYS A 161 -18.76 19.54 10.61
CA LYS A 161 -18.26 18.67 9.53
C LYS A 161 -17.61 17.41 10.09
N ILE A 162 -16.77 17.54 11.11
CA ILE A 162 -16.12 16.41 11.78
C ILE A 162 -17.15 15.48 12.42
N SER A 163 -18.15 16.04 13.11
CA SER A 163 -19.23 15.28 13.76
C SER A 163 -20.07 14.48 12.75
N ILE A 164 -20.33 15.02 11.57
CA ILE A 164 -21.03 14.28 10.49
C ILE A 164 -20.27 13.01 10.14
N VAL A 165 -18.94 13.09 9.96
CA VAL A 165 -18.10 11.93 9.65
C VAL A 165 -18.06 10.95 10.83
N GLU A 166 -17.88 11.45 12.06
CA GLU A 166 -17.79 10.64 13.27
C GLU A 166 -19.04 9.78 13.54
N ASN A 167 -20.22 10.26 13.14
CA ASN A 167 -21.49 9.57 13.30
C ASN A 167 -21.79 8.52 12.18
N LEU A 168 -20.94 8.40 11.17
CA LEU A 168 -21.09 7.38 10.16
C LEU A 168 -20.74 5.97 10.70
N ASN A 169 -21.28 4.94 10.06
CA ASN A 169 -20.90 3.56 10.38
C ASN A 169 -19.39 3.36 10.14
N LYS A 170 -18.66 3.02 11.19
CA LYS A 170 -17.20 2.88 11.20
C LYS A 170 -16.69 1.82 10.23
N ASN A 171 -17.50 0.84 9.85
CA ASN A 171 -17.18 -0.19 8.87
C ASN A 171 -17.66 0.18 7.45
N SER A 172 -17.93 1.45 7.17
CA SER A 172 -18.41 1.89 5.85
C SER A 172 -17.33 2.59 5.04
N ALA A 173 -17.43 2.50 3.72
CA ALA A 173 -16.62 3.28 2.80
C ALA A 173 -16.79 4.80 3.00
N ALA A 174 -18.01 5.24 3.39
CA ALA A 174 -18.31 6.65 3.64
C ALA A 174 -17.54 7.18 4.85
N TYR A 175 -17.48 6.42 5.96
CA TYR A 175 -16.69 6.79 7.14
C TYR A 175 -15.20 6.93 6.80
N ARG A 176 -14.63 5.88 6.16
CA ARG A 176 -13.25 5.90 5.70
C ARG A 176 -12.97 7.12 4.81
N LYS A 177 -13.82 7.32 3.79
CA LYS A 177 -13.67 8.45 2.87
C LYS A 177 -13.69 9.77 3.60
N GLY A 178 -14.67 9.99 4.49
CA GLY A 178 -14.79 11.22 5.27
C GLY A 178 -13.55 11.50 6.12
N CYS A 179 -12.99 10.50 6.80
CA CYS A 179 -11.75 10.66 7.57
C CYS A 179 -10.57 11.08 6.69
N TYR A 180 -10.39 10.45 5.52
CA TYR A 180 -9.27 10.78 4.63
C TYR A 180 -9.48 12.09 3.86
N ASP A 181 -10.70 12.45 3.51
CA ASP A 181 -10.99 13.76 2.92
C ASP A 181 -10.63 14.87 3.92
N LEU A 182 -11.09 14.77 5.16
CA LEU A 182 -10.72 15.69 6.23
C LEU A 182 -9.20 15.75 6.46
N ALA A 183 -8.50 14.61 6.45
CA ALA A 183 -7.05 14.57 6.59
C ALA A 183 -6.36 15.28 5.41
N GLY A 184 -6.82 15.03 4.17
CA GLY A 184 -6.28 15.63 2.95
C GLY A 184 -6.47 17.14 2.91
N GLU A 185 -7.68 17.63 3.22
CA GLU A 185 -8.03 19.06 3.31
C GLU A 185 -7.18 19.79 4.35
N ASN A 186 -6.77 19.08 5.39
CA ASN A 186 -5.95 19.63 6.48
C ASN A 186 -4.44 19.37 6.35
N GLY A 187 -3.99 18.86 5.20
CA GLY A 187 -2.57 18.74 4.89
C GLY A 187 -1.85 17.58 5.60
N PHE A 188 -2.56 16.60 6.18
CA PHE A 188 -1.97 15.49 6.95
C PHE A 188 -1.01 14.61 6.13
N PHE A 189 -1.11 14.65 4.80
CA PHE A 189 -0.24 13.90 3.89
C PHE A 189 0.91 14.73 3.31
N LYS A 190 1.08 15.96 3.77
CA LYS A 190 2.06 16.90 3.20
C LYS A 190 3.13 17.26 4.21
N MET A 191 4.36 17.38 3.74
CA MET A 191 5.44 17.97 4.53
C MET A 191 5.11 19.44 4.84
N PRO A 192 5.25 19.89 6.10
CA PRO A 192 5.13 21.30 6.43
C PRO A 192 6.16 22.17 5.66
N ASN A 193 7.39 21.68 5.56
CA ASN A 193 8.52 22.36 4.91
C ASN A 193 9.20 21.45 3.88
N PRO A 194 8.64 21.31 2.65
CA PRO A 194 9.21 20.46 1.61
C PRO A 194 10.64 20.85 1.24
N THR A 195 11.55 19.88 1.19
CA THR A 195 12.94 20.09 0.77
C THR A 195 13.04 20.47 -0.71
N ALA A 196 14.16 21.03 -1.14
CA ALA A 196 14.42 21.31 -2.56
C ALA A 196 14.39 20.01 -3.39
N GLU A 197 14.94 18.90 -2.84
CA GLU A 197 14.92 17.59 -3.46
C GLU A 197 13.47 17.10 -3.66
N SER A 198 12.65 17.14 -2.61
CA SER A 198 11.25 16.72 -2.69
C SER A 198 10.46 17.55 -3.69
N LYS A 199 10.59 18.87 -3.66
CA LYS A 199 9.95 19.77 -4.63
C LYS A 199 10.34 19.43 -6.07
N LYS A 200 11.63 19.18 -6.31
CA LYS A 200 12.12 18.79 -7.63
C LYS A 200 11.53 17.45 -8.07
N LEU A 201 11.51 16.45 -7.20
CA LEU A 201 10.95 15.13 -7.50
C LEU A 201 9.46 15.19 -7.86
N TYR A 202 8.67 15.96 -7.13
CA TYR A 202 7.26 16.18 -7.47
C TYR A 202 7.10 16.91 -8.80
N SER A 203 7.87 17.97 -9.04
CA SER A 203 7.84 18.72 -10.30
C SER A 203 8.24 17.86 -11.50
N ASP A 204 9.32 17.08 -11.37
CA ASP A 204 9.77 16.16 -12.43
C ASP A 204 8.72 15.07 -12.70
N TYR A 205 8.09 14.55 -11.66
CA TYR A 205 7.00 13.56 -11.79
C TYR A 205 5.79 14.17 -12.50
N GLU A 206 5.35 15.37 -12.12
CA GLU A 206 4.20 16.06 -12.72
C GLU A 206 4.43 16.40 -14.20
N ALA A 207 5.68 16.71 -14.57
CA ALA A 207 6.06 16.91 -15.97
C ALA A 207 6.27 15.59 -16.75
N GLY A 208 6.36 14.46 -16.07
CA GLY A 208 6.75 13.17 -16.64
C GLY A 208 5.59 12.33 -17.18
N GLU A 209 5.95 11.26 -17.91
CA GLU A 209 4.98 10.34 -18.52
C GLU A 209 4.17 9.54 -17.48
N PHE A 210 4.73 9.27 -16.30
CA PHE A 210 4.02 8.54 -15.26
C PHE A 210 2.82 9.34 -14.73
N TYR A 211 2.92 10.65 -14.64
CA TYR A 211 1.82 11.50 -14.19
C TYR A 211 0.63 11.45 -15.14
N LYS A 212 0.87 11.39 -16.45
CA LYS A 212 -0.18 11.27 -17.48
C LYS A 212 -1.02 10.00 -17.31
N THR A 213 -0.44 8.97 -16.71
CA THR A 213 -1.10 7.68 -16.44
C THR A 213 -1.52 7.51 -14.99
N ASN A 214 -1.51 8.59 -14.18
CA ASN A 214 -1.97 8.57 -12.79
C ASN A 214 -3.50 8.52 -12.72
N ILE A 215 -4.04 7.39 -13.12
CA ILE A 215 -5.48 7.12 -13.13
C ILE A 215 -5.93 6.65 -11.75
N ARG A 216 -7.08 7.15 -11.28
CA ARG A 216 -7.67 6.73 -10.01
C ARG A 216 -9.06 6.18 -10.21
N ASN A 217 -9.30 4.95 -9.77
CA ASN A 217 -10.64 4.39 -9.71
C ASN A 217 -11.35 4.88 -8.44
N LYS A 218 -12.18 5.93 -8.57
CA LYS A 218 -12.89 6.54 -7.44
C LYS A 218 -13.90 5.60 -6.77
N ASN A 219 -14.33 4.53 -7.45
CA ASN A 219 -15.25 3.53 -6.93
C ASN A 219 -14.54 2.40 -6.16
N ALA A 220 -13.23 2.24 -6.32
CA ALA A 220 -12.48 1.15 -5.70
C ALA A 220 -12.67 1.07 -4.16
N PRO A 221 -12.68 2.19 -3.39
CA PRO A 221 -12.93 2.13 -1.96
C PRO A 221 -14.33 1.60 -1.62
N LEU A 222 -15.36 2.01 -2.36
CA LEU A 222 -16.73 1.55 -2.15
C LEU A 222 -16.84 0.06 -2.43
N LEU A 223 -16.31 -0.39 -3.58
CA LEU A 223 -16.33 -1.79 -3.99
C LEU A 223 -15.55 -2.68 -3.02
N PHE A 224 -14.40 -2.18 -2.52
CA PHE A 224 -13.64 -2.89 -1.49
C PHE A 224 -14.48 -3.12 -0.23
N TYR A 225 -15.13 -2.09 0.31
CA TYR A 225 -15.96 -2.21 1.52
C TYR A 225 -17.26 -3.01 1.32
N GLN A 226 -17.73 -3.13 0.07
CA GLN A 226 -18.87 -4.00 -0.25
C GLN A 226 -18.49 -5.47 -0.32
N ASN A 227 -17.29 -5.76 -0.85
CA ASN A 227 -16.89 -7.13 -1.18
C ASN A 227 -15.97 -7.75 -0.13
N GLU A 228 -15.14 -6.94 0.55
CA GLU A 228 -14.22 -7.40 1.58
C GLU A 228 -14.88 -7.36 2.96
N LYS A 229 -14.90 -8.52 3.63
CA LYS A 229 -15.47 -8.65 4.98
C LYS A 229 -14.48 -8.21 6.07
N GLN A 230 -13.18 -8.30 5.79
CA GLN A 230 -12.12 -7.90 6.70
C GLN A 230 -11.69 -6.45 6.42
N ASN A 231 -12.59 -5.50 6.68
CA ASN A 231 -12.26 -4.08 6.64
C ASN A 231 -12.14 -3.52 8.06
N ASN A 232 -11.51 -2.36 8.19
CA ASN A 232 -11.25 -1.70 9.46
C ASN A 232 -10.49 -2.58 10.48
N ILE A 233 -9.37 -3.15 10.05
CA ILE A 233 -8.57 -4.15 10.79
C ILE A 233 -7.38 -3.54 11.53
N ASP A 234 -6.95 -4.27 12.58
CA ASP A 234 -5.67 -4.09 13.28
C ASP A 234 -4.77 -5.32 13.03
N THR A 235 -3.63 -5.09 12.43
CA THR A 235 -2.70 -6.15 12.03
C THR A 235 -1.56 -6.39 13.01
N ARG A 236 -1.49 -5.71 14.16
CA ARG A 236 -0.39 -5.87 15.14
C ARG A 236 -0.22 -7.31 15.63
N ALA A 237 -1.32 -8.01 15.88
CA ALA A 237 -1.27 -9.44 16.24
C ALA A 237 -0.71 -10.30 15.11
N ILE A 238 -1.02 -9.95 13.86
CA ILE A 238 -0.52 -10.63 12.66
C ILE A 238 0.98 -10.36 12.49
N LEU A 239 1.44 -9.13 12.67
CA LEU A 239 2.87 -8.77 12.63
C LEU A 239 3.69 -9.59 13.64
N LYS A 240 3.18 -9.78 14.87
CA LYS A 240 3.83 -10.66 15.86
C LYS A 240 3.96 -12.09 15.35
N LYS A 241 2.91 -12.64 14.71
CA LYS A 241 2.96 -13.99 14.11
C LYS A 241 3.95 -14.08 12.95
N ILE A 242 4.02 -13.06 12.08
CA ILE A 242 5.00 -12.98 10.98
C ILE A 242 6.42 -13.00 11.54
N LYS A 243 6.69 -12.20 12.58
CA LYS A 243 8.00 -12.18 13.27
C LYS A 243 8.34 -13.54 13.86
N SER A 244 7.38 -14.21 14.51
CA SER A 244 7.57 -15.55 15.06
C SER A 244 7.78 -16.62 13.98
N ALA A 245 7.28 -16.41 12.77
CA ALA A 245 7.53 -17.25 11.60
C ALA A 245 8.93 -17.01 10.96
N GLY A 246 9.75 -16.12 11.52
CA GLY A 246 11.12 -15.84 11.06
C GLY A 246 11.21 -14.91 9.86
N VAL A 247 10.13 -14.22 9.47
CA VAL A 247 10.18 -13.20 8.40
C VAL A 247 10.59 -11.86 9.04
N PRO A 248 11.72 -11.25 8.62
CA PRO A 248 12.12 -9.94 9.11
C PRO A 248 11.11 -8.86 8.67
N ILE A 249 10.77 -7.98 9.61
CA ILE A 249 9.86 -6.86 9.40
C ILE A 249 10.65 -5.58 9.61
N TYR A 250 10.52 -4.65 8.65
CA TYR A 250 11.13 -3.34 8.70
C TYR A 250 10.05 -2.27 8.58
N GLU A 251 10.17 -1.21 9.34
CA GLU A 251 9.18 -0.15 9.42
C GLU A 251 9.82 1.21 9.24
N ILE A 252 9.27 2.01 8.33
CA ILE A 252 9.75 3.36 8.07
C ILE A 252 8.57 4.32 7.95
N TYR A 253 8.58 5.38 8.76
CA TYR A 253 7.51 6.37 8.87
C TYR A 253 8.07 7.79 8.84
N GLY A 254 7.26 8.73 8.42
CA GLY A 254 7.56 10.16 8.49
C GLY A 254 7.05 10.74 9.82
N LYS A 255 7.83 11.63 10.45
CA LYS A 255 7.42 12.31 11.68
C LYS A 255 6.26 13.30 11.46
N ASP A 256 6.12 13.80 10.24
CA ASP A 256 5.08 14.74 9.84
C ASP A 256 3.91 14.05 9.13
N ASP A 257 3.84 12.71 9.16
CA ASP A 257 2.68 11.96 8.67
C ASP A 257 1.51 12.14 9.64
N GLY A 258 0.63 13.06 9.33
CA GLY A 258 -0.44 13.49 10.22
C GLY A 258 -1.53 12.46 10.49
N ILE A 259 -1.54 11.32 9.78
CA ILE A 259 -2.56 10.28 9.99
C ILE A 259 -2.23 9.30 11.12
N PHE A 260 -1.00 9.32 11.63
CA PHE A 260 -0.57 8.41 12.68
C PHE A 260 -0.24 9.15 13.98
N SER A 261 -0.71 8.63 15.10
CA SER A 261 -0.27 9.10 16.41
C SER A 261 1.09 8.53 16.79
N SER A 262 1.83 9.26 17.63
CA SER A 262 3.09 8.75 18.20
C SER A 262 2.88 7.44 18.97
N ALA A 263 1.74 7.27 19.65
CA ALA A 263 1.41 6.03 20.36
C ALA A 263 1.24 4.84 19.41
N GLN A 264 0.56 5.03 18.28
CA GLN A 264 0.47 4.00 17.25
C GLN A 264 1.84 3.58 16.76
N ILE A 265 2.67 4.54 16.35
CA ILE A 265 4.01 4.28 15.82
C ILE A 265 4.90 3.57 16.84
N ASN A 266 4.87 4.00 18.12
CA ASN A 266 5.61 3.34 19.18
C ASN A 266 5.15 1.89 19.41
N SER A 267 3.86 1.58 19.19
CA SER A 267 3.36 0.21 19.30
C SER A 267 3.93 -0.73 18.23
N LEU A 268 4.20 -0.22 17.03
CA LEU A 268 4.88 -0.97 15.97
C LEU A 268 6.36 -1.17 16.30
N LYS A 269 7.05 -0.10 16.67
CA LYS A 269 8.44 -0.13 17.07
C LYS A 269 8.70 -1.17 18.17
N ALA A 270 7.76 -1.33 19.10
CA ALA A 270 7.83 -2.38 20.13
C ALA A 270 7.74 -3.81 19.56
N ILE A 271 7.09 -3.99 18.40
CA ILE A 271 6.99 -5.29 17.72
C ILE A 271 8.28 -5.61 16.95
N THR A 272 8.78 -4.66 16.15
CA THR A 272 9.92 -4.89 15.26
C THR A 272 11.27 -4.71 15.94
N GLY A 273 11.38 -3.77 16.85
CA GLY A 273 12.60 -3.37 17.56
C GLY A 273 13.34 -2.23 16.85
N GLU A 274 14.22 -1.57 17.61
CA GLU A 274 14.94 -0.34 17.19
C GLU A 274 15.70 -0.50 15.87
N ASN A 275 16.37 -1.61 15.65
CA ASN A 275 17.22 -1.83 14.48
C ASN A 275 16.43 -1.99 13.18
N HIS A 276 15.15 -2.32 13.28
CA HIS A 276 14.24 -2.54 12.15
C HIS A 276 13.21 -1.42 11.99
N PHE A 277 13.39 -0.34 12.73
CA PHE A 277 12.49 0.81 12.71
C PHE A 277 13.23 2.09 12.32
N ALA A 278 12.60 2.93 11.48
CA ALA A 278 13.09 4.27 11.16
C ALA A 278 11.96 5.29 11.21
N PHE A 279 12.24 6.45 11.82
CA PHE A 279 11.33 7.59 11.87
C PHE A 279 12.04 8.78 11.26
N LEU A 280 11.61 9.20 10.06
CA LEU A 280 12.28 10.23 9.28
C LEU A 280 11.80 11.62 9.67
N ASP A 281 12.74 12.50 9.97
CA ASP A 281 12.48 13.93 10.19
C ASP A 281 12.08 14.62 8.90
N ASN A 282 11.25 15.67 9.00
CA ASN A 282 10.76 16.47 7.89
C ASN A 282 10.26 15.59 6.73
N CYS A 283 9.40 14.64 7.06
CA CYS A 283 8.90 13.61 6.18
C CYS A 283 7.45 13.31 6.50
N SER A 284 6.59 13.31 5.50
CA SER A 284 5.18 12.98 5.68
C SER A 284 4.85 11.58 5.12
N HIS A 285 3.68 11.43 4.51
CA HIS A 285 3.14 10.14 4.09
C HIS A 285 3.88 9.49 2.90
N TYR A 286 4.46 10.30 2.01
CA TYR A 286 5.13 9.83 0.79
C TYR A 286 6.66 9.80 0.96
N LEU A 287 7.14 9.03 1.93
CA LEU A 287 8.55 8.96 2.35
C LEU A 287 9.55 8.82 1.20
N PHE A 288 9.18 8.04 0.18
CA PHE A 288 10.00 7.75 -0.99
C PHE A 288 10.13 8.95 -1.95
N VAL A 289 9.43 10.06 -1.68
CA VAL A 289 9.59 11.35 -2.34
C VAL A 289 10.05 12.40 -1.35
N ASP A 290 9.45 12.46 -0.17
CA ASP A 290 9.70 13.49 0.84
C ASP A 290 11.15 13.47 1.34
N GLN A 291 11.67 12.27 1.63
CA GLN A 291 13.03 12.02 2.10
C GLN A 291 13.66 10.85 1.33
N GLN A 292 13.68 10.96 0.01
CA GLN A 292 14.07 9.86 -0.90
C GLN A 292 15.44 9.29 -0.56
N THR A 293 16.44 10.15 -0.38
CA THR A 293 17.82 9.72 -0.07
C THR A 293 17.88 8.92 1.22
N ALA A 294 17.21 9.39 2.29
CA ALA A 294 17.15 8.68 3.57
C ALA A 294 16.37 7.37 3.47
N PHE A 295 15.24 7.37 2.75
CA PHE A 295 14.43 6.19 2.49
C PHE A 295 15.24 5.10 1.77
N LEU A 296 15.90 5.44 0.67
CA LEU A 296 16.73 4.51 -0.10
C LEU A 296 17.90 3.96 0.72
N SER A 297 18.59 4.82 1.49
CA SER A 297 19.68 4.41 2.37
C SER A 297 19.21 3.40 3.43
N LYS A 298 18.05 3.62 4.05
CA LYS A 298 17.49 2.67 5.02
C LYS A 298 17.17 1.32 4.38
N LEU A 299 16.51 1.30 3.23
CA LEU A 299 16.23 0.06 2.52
C LEU A 299 17.51 -0.70 2.14
N LYS A 300 18.52 0.01 1.64
CA LYS A 300 19.82 -0.59 1.32
C LYS A 300 20.46 -1.25 2.53
N ASN A 301 20.47 -0.57 3.67
CA ASN A 301 21.09 -1.07 4.89
C ASN A 301 20.35 -2.27 5.50
N TRP A 302 19.03 -2.31 5.39
CA TRP A 302 18.23 -3.40 5.93
C TRP A 302 18.19 -4.63 5.03
N LEU A 303 18.27 -4.42 3.73
CA LEU A 303 17.99 -5.47 2.75
C LEU A 303 19.24 -6.06 2.08
N LYS A 304 20.38 -5.46 2.26
CA LYS A 304 21.67 -6.05 1.85
C LYS A 304 22.28 -6.86 2.96
#